data_8c844c35e19e35e02d154b9821386109
#
_entry.id   8c844c35e19e35e02d154b9821386109
#
_cell.length_a   1.000
_cell.length_b   1.000
_cell.length_c   1.000
_cell.angle_alpha   90.00
_cell.angle_beta   90.00
_cell.angle_gamma   90.00
#
_symmetry.space_group_name_H-M   'P 1'
#
loop_
_entity.id
_entity.type
_entity.pdbx_description
1 polymer ?
#
loop_
_entity_poly.entity_id
_entity_poly.type
_entity_poly.pdbx_seq_one_letter_code
_entity_poly.pdbx_strand_id
1 'polypeptide(L)'
;MKVRRTGAVAALGIVGIALMGCGVQPTGVIGAGEPASGLTRGVRLYFASDSGLRGVSRPDTEIKNLGAVVKMLAAGPGPAELRDGLTSLLQQLGGYTVTGTGTQVTVQLDGPYPESGRDQGTGQLVCTLARAQSVLDPEVRTDDVEVTLRPSDGAALGPYRCAEFLNG
;
A
#
# COMPACT_ATOMS: atom_id res chain seq x y z
N MET A 1 -43.07 75.39 46.49
CA MET A 1 -43.13 75.73 45.06
C MET A 1 -42.81 74.52 44.26
N LYS A 2 -43.76 74.13 43.53
CA LYS A 2 -43.79 73.31 42.34
C LYS A 2 -42.52 73.33 41.46
N VAL A 3 -42.07 72.18 40.93
CA VAL A 3 -42.10 71.93 39.50
C VAL A 3 -41.84 70.46 39.25
N ARG A 4 -42.77 69.83 38.56
CA ARG A 4 -42.74 68.55 37.88
C ARG A 4 -41.76 68.61 36.73
N ARG A 5 -41.08 67.54 36.41
CA ARG A 5 -40.75 67.18 35.02
C ARG A 5 -40.66 65.68 34.83
N THR A 6 -41.58 65.25 34.05
CA THR A 6 -41.81 64.06 33.24
C THR A 6 -40.59 63.58 32.49
N GLY A 7 -40.38 62.30 32.42
CA GLY A 7 -40.40 61.47 31.26
C GLY A 7 -39.12 61.36 30.49
N ALA A 8 -38.71 60.14 30.29
CA ALA A 8 -38.48 59.58 29.02
C ALA A 8 -37.92 58.13 29.21
N VAL A 9 -38.79 57.19 28.90
CA VAL A 9 -38.41 55.76 28.77
C VAL A 9 -37.70 55.61 27.44
N ALA A 10 -36.42 55.32 27.45
CA ALA A 10 -35.66 54.93 26.27
C ALA A 10 -35.64 53.38 26.24
N ALA A 11 -36.47 52.80 25.37
CA ALA A 11 -36.44 51.40 25.05
C ALA A 11 -35.20 51.11 24.21
N LEU A 12 -34.18 50.44 24.77
CA LEU A 12 -33.10 49.86 24.01
C LEU A 12 -33.59 48.54 23.40
N GLY A 13 -33.79 48.58 22.07
CA GLY A 13 -34.01 47.39 21.27
C GLY A 13 -32.74 46.53 21.20
N ILE A 14 -32.82 45.34 21.75
CA ILE A 14 -31.80 44.32 21.61
C ILE A 14 -31.97 43.69 20.23
N VAL A 15 -31.07 44.02 19.29
CA VAL A 15 -30.95 43.36 18.01
C VAL A 15 -30.28 42.02 18.26
N GLY A 16 -31.06 40.93 18.31
CA GLY A 16 -30.56 39.58 18.35
C GLY A 16 -30.01 39.16 16.98
N ILE A 17 -28.69 39.11 16.85
CA ILE A 17 -28.02 38.52 15.71
C ILE A 17 -28.12 37.02 15.85
N ALA A 18 -29.06 36.40 15.11
CA ALA A 18 -29.12 34.95 14.94
C ALA A 18 -27.92 34.53 14.08
N LEU A 19 -26.89 34.01 14.71
CA LEU A 19 -25.83 33.26 14.05
C LEU A 19 -26.43 31.95 13.54
N MET A 20 -26.85 31.93 12.29
CA MET A 20 -27.13 30.68 11.57
C MET A 20 -25.82 29.94 11.38
N GLY A 21 -25.42 29.17 12.37
CA GLY A 21 -24.39 28.16 12.23
C GLY A 21 -24.87 27.12 11.24
N CYS A 22 -24.23 27.02 10.08
CA CYS A 22 -24.36 25.85 9.21
C CYS A 22 -23.85 24.64 10.00
N GLY A 23 -24.75 23.98 10.71
CA GLY A 23 -24.48 22.70 11.33
C GLY A 23 -24.21 21.68 10.24
N VAL A 24 -22.94 21.37 10.00
CA VAL A 24 -22.56 20.16 9.28
C VAL A 24 -23.07 19.00 10.15
N GLN A 25 -24.13 18.35 9.71
CA GLN A 25 -24.56 17.11 10.35
C GLN A 25 -23.40 16.12 10.33
N PRO A 26 -22.98 15.52 11.44
CA PRO A 26 -22.03 14.44 11.40
C PRO A 26 -22.65 13.34 10.54
N THR A 27 -22.13 13.17 9.33
CA THR A 27 -22.41 11.99 8.53
C THR A 27 -21.92 10.82 9.35
N GLY A 28 -22.86 10.01 9.85
CA GLY A 28 -22.52 8.77 10.54
C GLY A 28 -21.47 8.04 9.71
N VAL A 29 -20.42 7.55 10.37
CA VAL A 29 -19.45 6.66 9.73
C VAL A 29 -20.26 5.48 9.22
N ILE A 30 -20.53 5.46 7.91
CA ILE A 30 -21.03 4.27 7.26
C ILE A 30 -19.90 3.27 7.45
N GLY A 31 -20.08 2.32 8.37
CA GLY A 31 -19.20 1.18 8.46
C GLY A 31 -19.17 0.57 7.06
N ALA A 32 -18.13 0.83 6.29
CA ALA A 32 -17.83 0.05 5.11
C ALA A 32 -17.68 -1.37 5.65
N GLY A 33 -18.67 -2.23 5.42
CA GLY A 33 -18.67 -3.60 5.93
C GLY A 33 -17.30 -4.26 5.87
N GLU A 34 -17.12 -5.38 6.51
CA GLU A 34 -15.89 -6.14 6.46
C GLU A 34 -15.31 -6.11 5.04
N PRO A 35 -14.00 -5.84 4.87
CA PRO A 35 -13.36 -5.92 3.56
C PRO A 35 -13.73 -7.27 2.96
N ALA A 36 -14.21 -7.28 1.71
CA ALA A 36 -14.63 -8.50 1.05
C ALA A 36 -13.49 -9.53 1.14
N SER A 37 -13.57 -10.41 2.10
CA SER A 37 -12.70 -11.57 2.26
C SER A 37 -13.01 -12.53 1.13
N GLY A 38 -12.02 -12.93 0.36
CA GLY A 38 -12.14 -13.95 -0.66
C GLY A 38 -11.97 -13.49 -2.11
N LEU A 39 -11.53 -12.26 -2.38
CA LEU A 39 -11.10 -11.89 -3.71
C LEU A 39 -9.64 -12.33 -3.93
N THR A 40 -9.43 -13.53 -4.42
CA THR A 40 -8.15 -13.99 -5.02
C THR A 40 -7.87 -13.27 -6.34
N ARG A 41 -8.68 -12.27 -6.69
CA ARG A 41 -8.54 -11.44 -7.88
C ARG A 41 -7.80 -10.17 -7.56
N GLY A 42 -6.88 -9.87 -8.46
CA GLY A 42 -6.09 -8.65 -8.39
C GLY A 42 -4.81 -8.82 -7.57
N VAL A 43 -3.71 -8.49 -8.21
CA VAL A 43 -2.39 -8.43 -7.59
C VAL A 43 -1.87 -7.01 -7.69
N ARG A 44 -1.02 -6.62 -6.76
CA ARG A 44 -0.28 -5.37 -6.82
C ARG A 44 1.19 -5.68 -7.04
N LEU A 45 1.72 -5.24 -8.17
CA LEU A 45 3.14 -5.34 -8.51
C LEU A 45 3.86 -4.05 -8.10
N TYR A 46 5.04 -4.17 -7.56
CA TYR A 46 5.86 -3.01 -7.20
C TYR A 46 7.01 -2.86 -8.20
N PHE A 47 7.10 -1.69 -8.82
CA PHE A 47 8.15 -1.34 -9.77
C PHE A 47 9.03 -0.23 -9.22
N ALA A 48 10.29 -0.21 -9.65
CA ALA A 48 11.23 0.86 -9.32
C ALA A 48 10.89 2.13 -10.10
N SER A 49 11.14 3.28 -9.47
CA SER A 49 11.09 4.60 -10.08
C SER A 49 12.17 5.48 -9.46
N ASP A 50 12.38 6.68 -10.00
CA ASP A 50 13.34 7.66 -9.45
C ASP A 50 13.00 8.08 -8.00
N SER A 51 11.72 7.97 -7.62
CA SER A 51 11.23 8.32 -6.28
C SER A 51 11.04 7.12 -5.34
N GLY A 52 11.56 5.94 -5.69
CA GLY A 52 11.39 4.73 -4.90
C GLY A 52 10.40 3.73 -5.53
N LEU A 53 9.87 2.83 -4.73
CA LEU A 53 8.96 1.80 -5.21
C LEU A 53 7.54 2.35 -5.42
N ARG A 54 6.95 2.02 -6.57
CA ARG A 54 5.55 2.32 -6.89
C ARG A 54 4.75 1.05 -7.14
N GLY A 55 3.66 0.91 -6.38
CA GLY A 55 2.74 -0.20 -6.53
C GLY A 55 1.71 0.04 -7.63
N VAL A 56 1.60 -0.90 -8.56
CA VAL A 56 0.65 -0.89 -9.67
C VAL A 56 -0.32 -2.05 -9.54
N SER A 57 -1.60 -1.76 -9.58
CA SER A 57 -2.66 -2.76 -9.43
C SER A 57 -2.96 -3.45 -10.75
N ARG A 58 -3.20 -4.77 -10.68
CA ARG A 58 -3.67 -5.64 -11.77
C ARG A 58 -5.00 -6.28 -11.34
N PRO A 59 -6.12 -5.52 -11.35
CA PRO A 59 -7.37 -5.94 -10.70
C PRO A 59 -7.97 -7.20 -11.35
N ASP A 60 -7.79 -7.37 -12.65
CA ASP A 60 -8.38 -8.48 -13.42
C ASP A 60 -7.47 -9.72 -13.49
N THR A 61 -6.34 -9.69 -12.80
CA THR A 61 -5.37 -10.80 -12.84
C THR A 61 -5.63 -11.76 -11.68
N GLU A 62 -6.00 -12.98 -12.02
CA GLU A 62 -6.05 -14.07 -11.06
C GLU A 62 -4.63 -14.65 -10.87
N ILE A 63 -4.19 -14.75 -9.62
CA ILE A 63 -2.93 -15.38 -9.27
C ILE A 63 -3.18 -16.77 -8.69
N LYS A 64 -2.38 -17.75 -9.16
CA LYS A 64 -2.50 -19.14 -8.71
C LYS A 64 -1.37 -19.54 -7.75
N ASN A 65 -0.25 -18.87 -7.84
CA ASN A 65 0.93 -19.10 -7.00
C ASN A 65 1.88 -17.91 -7.06
N LEU A 66 2.80 -17.86 -6.12
CA LEU A 66 3.79 -16.76 -5.99
C LEU A 66 4.77 -16.72 -7.18
N GLY A 67 5.14 -17.86 -7.76
CA GLY A 67 6.05 -17.92 -8.91
C GLY A 67 5.47 -17.22 -10.14
N ALA A 68 4.15 -17.35 -10.37
CA ALA A 68 3.47 -16.64 -11.46
C ALA A 68 3.54 -15.11 -11.26
N VAL A 69 3.48 -14.64 -10.03
CA VAL A 69 3.58 -13.20 -9.70
C VAL A 69 4.99 -12.67 -9.97
N VAL A 70 6.03 -13.41 -9.59
CA VAL A 70 7.42 -13.06 -9.90
C VAL A 70 7.64 -13.01 -11.41
N LYS A 71 7.07 -13.95 -12.17
CA LYS A 71 7.12 -13.93 -13.63
C LYS A 71 6.50 -12.67 -14.23
N MET A 72 5.35 -12.22 -13.70
CA MET A 72 4.72 -10.97 -14.13
C MET A 72 5.58 -9.75 -13.78
N LEU A 73 6.18 -9.74 -12.60
CA LEU A 73 7.07 -8.67 -12.16
C LEU A 73 8.34 -8.60 -13.04
N ALA A 74 8.93 -9.74 -13.37
CA ALA A 74 10.10 -9.84 -14.25
C ALA A 74 9.77 -9.42 -15.70
N ALA A 75 8.55 -9.68 -16.18
CA ALA A 75 8.09 -9.21 -17.49
C ALA A 75 8.05 -7.69 -17.60
N GLY A 76 8.00 -7.00 -16.48
CA GLY A 76 8.11 -5.56 -16.39
C GLY A 76 6.78 -4.80 -16.47
N PRO A 77 6.90 -3.45 -16.38
CA PRO A 77 5.75 -2.56 -16.48
C PRO A 77 5.21 -2.46 -17.91
N GLY A 78 3.92 -2.15 -18.02
CA GLY A 78 3.27 -1.92 -19.30
C GLY A 78 3.71 -0.62 -19.99
N PRO A 79 3.30 -0.39 -21.27
CA PRO A 79 3.76 0.78 -22.03
C PRO A 79 3.42 2.14 -21.41
N ALA A 80 2.29 2.25 -20.72
CA ALA A 80 1.93 3.48 -20.00
C ALA A 80 2.82 3.70 -18.79
N GLU A 81 3.05 2.65 -18.01
CA GLU A 81 3.87 2.65 -16.80
C GLU A 81 5.36 2.93 -17.12
N LEU A 82 5.87 2.40 -18.25
CA LEU A 82 7.21 2.73 -18.74
C LEU A 82 7.34 4.23 -19.07
N ARG A 83 6.31 4.83 -19.68
CA ARG A 83 6.31 6.28 -19.94
C ARG A 83 6.25 7.10 -18.65
N ASP A 84 5.67 6.55 -17.60
CA ASP A 84 5.62 7.14 -16.27
C ASP A 84 6.91 6.88 -15.45
N GLY A 85 7.96 6.35 -16.08
CA GLY A 85 9.27 6.13 -15.48
C GLY A 85 9.37 4.90 -14.58
N LEU A 86 8.44 3.94 -14.71
CA LEU A 86 8.53 2.69 -13.97
C LEU A 86 9.42 1.69 -14.69
N THR A 87 10.19 0.91 -13.93
CA THR A 87 11.05 -0.13 -14.48
C THR A 87 11.07 -1.38 -13.59
N SER A 88 11.34 -2.53 -14.19
CA SER A 88 11.66 -3.75 -13.45
C SER A 88 13.17 -3.95 -13.41
N LEU A 89 13.71 -4.10 -12.22
CA LEU A 89 15.13 -4.44 -12.00
C LEU A 89 15.36 -5.96 -11.96
N LEU A 90 14.30 -6.75 -12.15
CA LEU A 90 14.33 -8.21 -12.07
C LEU A 90 14.33 -8.90 -13.43
N GLN A 91 14.54 -8.17 -14.53
CA GLN A 91 14.53 -8.74 -15.89
C GLN A 91 15.62 -9.80 -16.11
N GLN A 92 16.70 -9.75 -15.33
CA GLN A 92 17.81 -10.69 -15.37
C GLN A 92 17.79 -11.70 -14.20
N LEU A 93 16.65 -11.79 -13.49
CA LEU A 93 16.49 -12.80 -12.47
C LEU A 93 16.58 -14.17 -13.15
N GLY A 94 17.59 -14.96 -12.78
CA GLY A 94 17.80 -16.33 -13.30
C GLY A 94 16.65 -17.28 -12.94
N GLY A 95 16.92 -18.58 -12.92
CA GLY A 95 15.95 -19.55 -12.41
C GLY A 95 15.62 -19.28 -10.96
N TYR A 96 14.37 -19.49 -10.60
CA TYR A 96 13.90 -19.30 -9.23
C TYR A 96 12.74 -20.24 -8.87
N THR A 97 12.63 -20.54 -7.59
CA THR A 97 11.45 -21.19 -7.00
C THR A 97 10.95 -20.37 -5.84
N VAL A 98 9.64 -20.21 -5.74
CA VAL A 98 9.02 -19.42 -4.63
C VAL A 98 8.05 -20.31 -3.88
N THR A 99 8.21 -20.34 -2.57
CA THR A 99 7.30 -21.05 -1.64
C THR A 99 6.79 -20.06 -0.59
N GLY A 100 5.52 -20.19 -0.22
CA GLY A 100 4.90 -19.41 0.84
C GLY A 100 4.10 -20.29 1.77
N THR A 101 4.21 -20.04 3.08
CA THR A 101 3.43 -20.71 4.11
C THR A 101 3.15 -19.73 5.24
N GLY A 102 1.89 -19.40 5.46
CA GLY A 102 1.52 -18.35 6.41
C GLY A 102 2.24 -17.04 6.10
N THR A 103 2.91 -16.46 7.07
CA THR A 103 3.67 -15.20 6.90
C THR A 103 5.07 -15.38 6.31
N GLN A 104 5.52 -16.60 6.05
CA GLN A 104 6.88 -16.86 5.56
C GLN A 104 6.88 -17.13 4.06
N VAL A 105 7.67 -16.37 3.32
CA VAL A 105 7.91 -16.57 1.88
C VAL A 105 9.40 -16.77 1.66
N THR A 106 9.74 -17.81 0.92
CA THR A 106 11.14 -18.09 0.53
C THR A 106 11.26 -18.09 -0.99
N VAL A 107 12.25 -17.35 -1.48
CA VAL A 107 12.67 -17.33 -2.88
C VAL A 107 14.02 -18.02 -2.98
N GLN A 108 14.03 -19.20 -3.60
CA GLN A 108 15.25 -19.88 -3.97
C GLN A 108 15.71 -19.37 -5.34
N LEU A 109 16.96 -18.98 -5.46
CA LEU A 109 17.55 -18.43 -6.69
C LEU A 109 18.63 -19.36 -7.22
N ASP A 110 18.65 -19.60 -8.53
CA ASP A 110 19.60 -20.51 -9.19
C ASP A 110 20.91 -19.78 -9.60
N GLY A 111 21.14 -18.58 -9.10
CA GLY A 111 22.32 -17.77 -9.43
C GLY A 111 22.66 -16.76 -8.33
N PRO A 112 23.71 -15.96 -8.56
CA PRO A 112 24.12 -14.91 -7.64
C PRO A 112 23.04 -13.84 -7.52
N TYR A 113 22.96 -13.24 -6.35
CA TYR A 113 22.08 -12.11 -6.08
C TYR A 113 22.91 -10.97 -5.46
N PRO A 114 22.56 -9.69 -5.70
CA PRO A 114 23.31 -8.57 -5.13
C PRO A 114 23.46 -8.70 -3.61
N GLU A 115 24.68 -8.55 -3.13
CA GLU A 115 25.04 -8.80 -1.72
C GLU A 115 24.34 -7.84 -0.74
N SER A 116 23.96 -6.64 -1.17
CA SER A 116 23.33 -5.66 -0.28
C SER A 116 21.96 -6.07 0.21
N GLY A 117 21.19 -6.78 -0.63
CA GLY A 117 19.83 -7.21 -0.34
C GLY A 117 18.87 -6.09 0.06
N ARG A 118 19.28 -4.83 0.00
CA ARG A 118 18.49 -3.64 0.39
C ARG A 118 18.37 -2.62 -0.74
N ASP A 119 18.46 -3.09 -1.96
CA ASP A 119 18.23 -2.29 -3.18
C ASP A 119 16.76 -2.29 -3.60
N GLN A 120 16.43 -1.44 -4.56
CA GLN A 120 15.06 -1.37 -5.09
C GLN A 120 14.62 -2.66 -5.79
N GLY A 121 15.54 -3.44 -6.36
CA GLY A 121 15.23 -4.73 -6.97
C GLY A 121 14.73 -5.73 -5.94
N THR A 122 15.42 -5.83 -4.80
CA THR A 122 14.97 -6.63 -3.65
C THR A 122 13.62 -6.12 -3.14
N GLY A 123 13.46 -4.82 -2.99
CA GLY A 123 12.20 -4.21 -2.56
C GLY A 123 11.03 -4.52 -3.50
N GLN A 124 11.25 -4.50 -4.83
CA GLN A 124 10.24 -4.91 -5.80
C GLN A 124 9.75 -6.35 -5.52
N LEU A 125 10.70 -7.26 -5.33
CA LEU A 125 10.40 -8.67 -5.09
C LEU A 125 9.68 -8.87 -3.75
N VAL A 126 10.22 -8.30 -2.68
CA VAL A 126 9.66 -8.40 -1.32
C VAL A 126 8.25 -7.84 -1.24
N CYS A 127 8.03 -6.60 -1.69
CA CYS A 127 6.71 -5.97 -1.60
C CYS A 127 5.65 -6.65 -2.49
N THR A 128 6.06 -7.09 -3.68
CA THR A 128 5.17 -7.82 -4.58
C THR A 128 4.77 -9.18 -4.00
N LEU A 129 5.73 -9.93 -3.44
CA LEU A 129 5.46 -11.23 -2.84
C LEU A 129 4.66 -11.12 -1.54
N ALA A 130 4.94 -10.12 -0.69
CA ALA A 130 4.17 -9.89 0.52
C ALA A 130 2.69 -9.63 0.19
N ARG A 131 2.43 -8.79 -0.82
CA ARG A 131 1.06 -8.54 -1.27
C ARG A 131 0.42 -9.76 -1.90
N ALA A 132 1.16 -10.52 -2.72
CA ALA A 132 0.65 -11.72 -3.36
C ALA A 132 0.30 -12.82 -2.34
N GLN A 133 1.14 -12.99 -1.31
CA GLN A 133 0.88 -13.94 -0.23
C GLN A 133 -0.43 -13.63 0.49
N SER A 134 -0.69 -12.38 0.84
CA SER A 134 -1.95 -11.99 1.48
C SER A 134 -3.18 -12.10 0.57
N VAL A 135 -3.01 -12.17 -0.75
CA VAL A 135 -4.10 -12.46 -1.69
C VAL A 135 -4.37 -13.97 -1.78
N LEU A 136 -3.31 -14.79 -1.75
CA LEU A 136 -3.41 -16.25 -1.80
C LEU A 136 -3.87 -16.84 -0.46
N ASP A 137 -3.51 -16.19 0.64
CA ASP A 137 -3.89 -16.56 2.01
C ASP A 137 -4.49 -15.34 2.72
N PRO A 138 -5.82 -15.15 2.68
CA PRO A 138 -6.50 -13.97 3.24
C PRO A 138 -6.36 -13.82 4.78
N GLU A 139 -5.94 -14.84 5.49
CA GLU A 139 -5.66 -14.76 6.92
C GLU A 139 -4.32 -14.09 7.21
N VAL A 140 -3.45 -13.98 6.20
CA VAL A 140 -2.13 -13.36 6.29
C VAL A 140 -2.20 -11.88 5.91
N ARG A 141 -1.77 -11.02 6.82
CA ARG A 141 -1.64 -9.58 6.55
C ARG A 141 -0.36 -9.31 5.76
N THR A 142 -0.44 -8.43 4.77
CA THR A 142 0.72 -8.05 3.95
C THR A 142 1.92 -7.58 4.79
N ASP A 143 1.66 -6.81 5.85
CA ASP A 143 2.70 -6.22 6.70
C ASP A 143 3.41 -7.24 7.60
N ASP A 144 2.80 -8.41 7.80
CA ASP A 144 3.36 -9.49 8.61
C ASP A 144 4.18 -10.48 7.77
N VAL A 145 4.13 -10.36 6.44
CA VAL A 145 4.88 -11.26 5.55
C VAL A 145 6.37 -10.95 5.58
N GLU A 146 7.14 -11.99 5.81
CA GLU A 146 8.60 -11.98 5.79
C GLU A 146 9.12 -12.77 4.59
N VAL A 147 9.96 -12.14 3.79
CA VAL A 147 10.54 -12.73 2.58
C VAL A 147 12.02 -12.98 2.77
N THR A 148 12.43 -14.22 2.56
CA THR A 148 13.84 -14.64 2.59
C THR A 148 14.29 -15.02 1.19
N LEU A 149 15.42 -14.45 0.74
CA LEU A 149 16.06 -14.81 -0.50
C LEU A 149 17.20 -15.79 -0.23
N ARG A 150 17.27 -16.88 -0.99
CA ARG A 150 18.30 -17.92 -0.87
C ARG A 150 19.01 -18.09 -2.20
N PRO A 151 20.08 -17.33 -2.48
CA PRO A 151 20.92 -17.58 -3.63
C PRO A 151 21.53 -19.00 -3.58
N SER A 152 21.82 -19.58 -4.74
CA SER A 152 22.50 -20.88 -4.80
C SER A 152 23.96 -20.79 -4.30
N ASP A 153 24.56 -19.62 -4.47
CA ASP A 153 25.89 -19.28 -4.00
C ASP A 153 25.80 -18.04 -3.11
N GLY A 154 26.04 -18.22 -1.83
CA GLY A 154 26.02 -17.15 -0.86
C GLY A 154 25.13 -17.39 0.35
N ALA A 155 25.11 -16.42 1.24
CA ALA A 155 24.27 -16.44 2.42
C ALA A 155 22.82 -16.11 2.09
N ALA A 156 21.87 -16.63 2.88
CA ALA A 156 20.50 -16.20 2.81
C ALA A 156 20.39 -14.71 3.20
N LEU A 157 19.55 -13.98 2.46
CA LEU A 157 19.28 -12.56 2.67
C LEU A 157 17.88 -12.38 3.26
N GLY A 158 17.75 -11.52 4.25
CA GLY A 158 16.52 -11.29 4.97
C GLY A 158 16.47 -12.02 6.33
N PRO A 159 15.30 -12.30 6.90
CA PRO A 159 13.99 -11.98 6.34
C PRO A 159 13.74 -10.48 6.20
N TYR A 160 13.04 -10.09 5.14
CA TYR A 160 12.67 -8.70 4.85
C TYR A 160 11.16 -8.52 4.87
N ARG A 161 10.72 -7.33 5.32
CA ARG A 161 9.32 -6.89 5.21
C ARG A 161 9.21 -5.74 4.22
N CYS A 162 8.08 -5.65 3.52
CA CYS A 162 7.86 -4.59 2.52
C CYS A 162 8.07 -3.18 3.08
N ALA A 163 7.68 -2.92 4.33
CA ALA A 163 7.83 -1.62 4.97
C ALA A 163 9.28 -1.08 4.99
N GLU A 164 10.28 -1.97 4.96
CA GLU A 164 11.69 -1.59 4.94
C GLU A 164 12.13 -0.90 3.64
N PHE A 165 11.36 -1.07 2.57
CA PHE A 165 11.66 -0.56 1.23
C PHE A 165 10.74 0.58 0.78
N LEU A 166 9.67 0.87 1.52
CA LEU A 166 8.70 1.93 1.17
C LEU A 166 9.03 3.29 1.80
N ASN A 167 9.93 3.33 2.78
CA ASN A 167 10.27 4.53 3.55
C ASN A 167 11.65 5.10 3.19
N GLY A 168 12.15 4.79 2.00
CA GLY A 168 13.43 5.27 1.47
C GLY A 168 13.28 6.55 0.66
#